data_6da572f6d1a81cc3fc6d696dcf08c1fd
#
_entry.id   6da572f6d1a81cc3fc6d696dcf08c1fd
#
_cell.length_a   1.000
_cell.length_b   1.000
_cell.length_c   1.000
_cell.angle_alpha   90.00
_cell.angle_beta   90.00
_cell.angle_gamma   90.00
#
_symmetry.space_group_name_H-M   'P 1'
#
loop_
_entity.id
_entity.type
_entity.pdbx_description
1 polymer ?
#
loop_
_entity_poly.entity_id
_entity_poly.type
_entity_poly.pdbx_seq_one_letter_code
_entity_poly.pdbx_strand_id
1 'polypeptide(L)'
;TGPDLSLKDLSLVEYLSELSDMGIASFKIEGRMKRPEYVAAAVIACRESLDGAYTQQRRNELQSLFSRSGFTDGYYISSLGRNMFGKREKENVTSATTELLKKYEKIYEKEMPVHKVDFVFTAYENEAPTLAAKTGRINAFAQADIVCEKAINRPLTEETVKTQLEKCGGTVFYSGEIHTDISDGIS
;
A
#
# COMPACT_ATOMS: atom_id res chain seq x y z
N THR A 1 11.88 -40.65 -14.11
CA THR A 1 10.49 -40.29 -13.70
C THR A 1 10.53 -38.98 -12.95
N GLY A 2 10.37 -37.89 -13.68
CA GLY A 2 10.24 -36.57 -13.10
C GLY A 2 8.76 -36.18 -12.92
N PRO A 3 8.45 -35.01 -12.32
CA PRO A 3 7.07 -34.51 -12.14
C PRO A 3 6.54 -33.97 -13.47
N ASP A 4 6.31 -34.86 -14.42
CA ASP A 4 5.89 -34.51 -15.79
C ASP A 4 4.44 -34.04 -15.89
N LEU A 5 3.72 -34.01 -14.76
CA LEU A 5 2.34 -33.52 -14.63
C LEU A 5 2.18 -32.23 -13.83
N SER A 6 3.27 -31.46 -13.67
CA SER A 6 3.19 -30.18 -12.97
C SER A 6 2.72 -29.10 -13.94
N LEU A 7 1.52 -28.55 -13.69
CA LEU A 7 1.05 -27.37 -14.42
C LEU A 7 1.90 -26.13 -14.07
N LYS A 8 2.08 -25.28 -15.05
CA LYS A 8 2.55 -23.91 -14.82
C LYS A 8 1.55 -23.15 -13.96
N ASP A 9 2.02 -22.10 -13.31
CA ASP A 9 1.13 -21.26 -12.49
C ASP A 9 0.16 -20.49 -13.40
N LEU A 10 -1.14 -20.55 -13.08
CA LEU A 10 -2.16 -19.79 -13.82
C LEU A 10 -1.98 -18.29 -13.56
N SER A 11 -1.87 -17.51 -14.63
CA SER A 11 -1.87 -16.05 -14.54
C SER A 11 -2.80 -15.45 -15.59
N LEU A 12 -3.78 -14.68 -15.13
CA LEU A 12 -4.70 -13.91 -15.98
C LEU A 12 -4.48 -12.41 -15.83
N VAL A 13 -3.32 -11.99 -15.31
CA VAL A 13 -3.03 -10.58 -15.07
C VAL A 13 -3.19 -9.73 -16.33
N GLU A 14 -2.84 -10.25 -17.49
CA GLU A 14 -2.94 -9.54 -18.78
C GLU A 14 -4.39 -9.29 -19.22
N TYR A 15 -5.34 -10.03 -18.68
CA TYR A 15 -6.75 -10.00 -19.06
C TYR A 15 -7.66 -9.32 -18.03
N LEU A 16 -7.11 -8.76 -16.94
CA LEU A 16 -7.93 -8.24 -15.83
C LEU A 16 -8.83 -7.07 -16.25
N SER A 17 -8.36 -6.19 -17.14
CA SER A 17 -9.18 -5.11 -17.67
C SER A 17 -10.37 -5.66 -18.45
N GLU A 18 -10.12 -6.59 -19.39
CA GLU A 18 -11.16 -7.26 -20.16
C GLU A 18 -12.16 -7.99 -19.26
N LEU A 19 -11.68 -8.74 -18.29
CA LEU A 19 -12.52 -9.46 -17.33
C LEU A 19 -13.37 -8.52 -16.46
N SER A 20 -12.80 -7.36 -16.09
CA SER A 20 -13.53 -6.30 -15.38
C SER A 20 -14.64 -5.71 -16.23
N ASP A 21 -14.36 -5.44 -17.50
CA ASP A 21 -15.34 -4.92 -18.46
C ASP A 21 -16.48 -5.92 -18.73
N MET A 22 -16.20 -7.22 -18.62
CA MET A 22 -17.20 -8.29 -18.68
C MET A 22 -18.07 -8.39 -17.40
N GLY A 23 -17.79 -7.57 -16.36
CA GLY A 23 -18.57 -7.50 -15.13
C GLY A 23 -18.02 -8.32 -13.97
N ILE A 24 -16.79 -8.83 -14.04
CA ILE A 24 -16.16 -9.49 -12.88
C ILE A 24 -15.77 -8.45 -11.86
N ALA A 25 -16.41 -8.49 -10.69
CA ALA A 25 -16.27 -7.48 -9.64
C ALA A 25 -15.05 -7.70 -8.71
N SER A 26 -14.44 -8.89 -8.70
CA SER A 26 -13.36 -9.21 -7.77
C SER A 26 -12.43 -10.28 -8.32
N PHE A 27 -11.13 -10.11 -8.08
CA PHE A 27 -10.08 -11.05 -8.48
C PHE A 27 -9.34 -11.55 -7.25
N LYS A 28 -9.15 -12.87 -7.18
CA LYS A 28 -8.42 -13.52 -6.09
C LYS A 28 -6.97 -13.76 -6.47
N ILE A 29 -6.06 -13.26 -5.65
CA ILE A 29 -4.63 -13.57 -5.74
C ILE A 29 -4.32 -14.72 -4.77
N GLU A 30 -3.77 -15.81 -5.27
CA GLU A 30 -3.34 -16.93 -4.43
C GLU A 30 -1.88 -16.72 -4.01
N GLY A 31 -1.70 -16.41 -2.73
CA GLY A 31 -0.38 -16.13 -2.14
C GLY A 31 0.00 -17.05 -0.98
N ARG A 32 -0.79 -18.10 -0.71
CA ARG A 32 -0.51 -19.03 0.38
C ARG A 32 0.86 -19.68 0.22
N MET A 33 1.63 -19.68 1.30
CA MET A 33 3.01 -20.22 1.32
C MET A 33 4.00 -19.48 0.41
N LYS A 34 3.65 -18.28 -0.02
CA LYS A 34 4.53 -17.42 -0.82
C LYS A 34 5.16 -16.34 0.04
N ARG A 35 6.29 -15.80 -0.44
CA ARG A 35 6.97 -14.67 0.19
C ARG A 35 6.13 -13.39 0.07
N PRO A 36 6.22 -12.46 1.04
CA PRO A 36 5.53 -11.17 0.97
C PRO A 36 5.86 -10.37 -0.29
N GLU A 37 7.11 -10.43 -0.76
CA GLU A 37 7.57 -9.76 -1.99
C GLU A 37 6.79 -10.23 -3.23
N TYR A 38 6.46 -11.51 -3.29
CA TYR A 38 5.60 -12.03 -4.35
C TYR A 38 4.20 -11.44 -4.26
N VAL A 39 3.61 -11.39 -3.06
CA VAL A 39 2.26 -10.85 -2.87
C VAL A 39 2.23 -9.38 -3.29
N ALA A 40 3.22 -8.59 -2.86
CA ALA A 40 3.36 -7.20 -3.27
C ALA A 40 3.47 -7.05 -4.79
N ALA A 41 4.32 -7.85 -5.44
CA ALA A 41 4.48 -7.83 -6.90
C ALA A 41 3.19 -8.22 -7.63
N ALA A 42 2.47 -9.23 -7.14
CA ALA A 42 1.22 -9.69 -7.73
C ALA A 42 0.11 -8.63 -7.62
N VAL A 43 -0.02 -7.98 -6.46
CA VAL A 43 -0.99 -6.90 -6.25
C VAL A 43 -0.70 -5.72 -7.18
N ILE A 44 0.57 -5.32 -7.29
CA ILE A 44 0.99 -4.23 -8.18
C ILE A 44 0.69 -4.59 -9.64
N ALA A 45 1.06 -5.79 -10.07
CA ALA A 45 0.81 -6.25 -11.43
C ALA A 45 -0.69 -6.26 -11.77
N CYS A 46 -1.54 -6.72 -10.84
CA CYS A 46 -2.99 -6.69 -11.01
C CYS A 46 -3.53 -5.24 -11.09
N ARG A 47 -3.02 -4.34 -10.26
CA ARG A 47 -3.41 -2.93 -10.29
C ARG A 47 -2.99 -2.28 -11.61
N GLU A 48 -1.73 -2.43 -12.01
CA GLU A 48 -1.23 -1.91 -13.28
C GLU A 48 -2.02 -2.45 -14.48
N SER A 49 -2.46 -3.71 -14.45
CA SER A 49 -3.29 -4.27 -15.51
C SER A 49 -4.66 -3.60 -15.59
N LEU A 50 -5.32 -3.37 -14.46
CA LEU A 50 -6.61 -2.67 -14.40
C LEU A 50 -6.50 -1.20 -14.84
N ASP A 51 -5.36 -0.56 -14.54
CA ASP A 51 -5.09 0.84 -14.87
C ASP A 51 -4.50 1.00 -16.29
N GLY A 52 -4.35 -0.08 -17.07
CA GLY A 52 -3.78 -0.07 -18.41
C GLY A 52 -2.27 0.21 -18.48
N ALA A 53 -1.57 0.06 -17.37
CA ALA A 53 -0.13 0.34 -17.23
C ALA A 53 0.76 -0.93 -17.13
N TYR A 54 0.19 -2.11 -17.29
CA TYR A 54 0.93 -3.37 -17.20
C TYR A 54 1.92 -3.53 -18.35
N THR A 55 3.15 -3.95 -18.02
CA THR A 55 4.25 -4.05 -18.98
C THR A 55 4.87 -5.45 -18.98
N GLN A 56 5.56 -5.76 -20.08
CA GLN A 56 6.37 -6.99 -20.18
C GLN A 56 7.46 -7.06 -19.09
N GLN A 57 8.02 -5.93 -18.70
CA GLN A 57 8.98 -5.87 -17.60
C GLN A 57 8.33 -6.33 -16.30
N ARG A 58 7.12 -5.84 -15.98
CA ARG A 58 6.37 -6.26 -14.79
C ARG A 58 6.06 -7.75 -14.81
N ARG A 59 5.68 -8.28 -15.97
CA ARG A 59 5.48 -9.73 -16.15
C ARG A 59 6.74 -10.52 -15.82
N ASN A 60 7.89 -10.09 -16.33
CA ASN A 60 9.18 -10.77 -16.10
C ASN A 60 9.58 -10.70 -14.62
N GLU A 61 9.41 -9.57 -13.95
CA GLU A 61 9.66 -9.41 -12.52
C GLU A 61 8.78 -10.37 -11.70
N LEU A 62 7.47 -10.39 -11.97
CA LEU A 62 6.53 -11.29 -11.29
C LEU A 62 6.89 -12.76 -11.52
N GLN A 63 7.24 -13.11 -12.74
CA GLN A 63 7.67 -14.45 -13.07
C GLN A 63 8.96 -14.84 -12.32
N SER A 64 9.93 -13.95 -12.22
CA SER A 64 11.19 -14.19 -11.50
C SER A 64 11.01 -14.39 -10.01
N LEU A 65 10.04 -13.69 -9.41
CA LEU A 65 9.74 -13.81 -7.97
C LEU A 65 9.00 -15.09 -7.62
N PHE A 66 8.26 -15.66 -8.57
CA PHE A 66 7.26 -16.66 -8.24
C PHE A 66 7.40 -17.98 -8.98
N SER A 67 7.80 -17.95 -10.24
CA SER A 67 7.52 -19.03 -11.18
C SER A 67 8.28 -20.32 -10.89
N ARG A 68 7.55 -21.41 -10.83
CA ARG A 68 8.13 -22.77 -10.82
C ARG A 68 8.55 -23.24 -12.20
N SER A 69 7.99 -22.66 -13.26
CA SER A 69 8.25 -23.05 -14.65
C SER A 69 7.56 -22.12 -15.66
N GLY A 70 7.24 -20.89 -15.26
CA GLY A 70 6.50 -19.92 -16.05
C GLY A 70 5.01 -19.88 -15.76
N PHE A 71 4.33 -18.97 -16.43
CA PHE A 71 2.88 -18.79 -16.34
C PHE A 71 2.16 -19.50 -17.49
N THR A 72 0.88 -19.80 -17.27
CA THR A 72 -0.05 -20.25 -18.31
C THR A 72 -1.38 -19.52 -18.16
N ASP A 73 -1.99 -19.20 -19.28
CA ASP A 73 -3.35 -18.70 -19.42
C ASP A 73 -4.23 -19.69 -20.22
N GLY A 74 -3.69 -20.89 -20.48
CA GLY A 74 -4.26 -21.86 -21.40
C GLY A 74 -5.72 -22.23 -21.15
N TYR A 75 -6.19 -22.18 -19.90
CA TYR A 75 -7.61 -22.38 -19.59
C TYR A 75 -8.48 -21.24 -20.11
N TYR A 76 -8.00 -20.03 -20.02
CA TYR A 76 -8.74 -18.83 -20.45
C TYR A 76 -8.84 -18.75 -21.97
N ILE A 77 -7.72 -18.95 -22.67
CA ILE A 77 -7.65 -18.86 -24.13
C ILE A 77 -8.03 -20.17 -24.84
N SER A 78 -8.52 -21.18 -24.10
CA SER A 78 -8.87 -22.50 -24.63
C SER A 78 -7.73 -23.22 -25.35
N SER A 79 -6.47 -22.94 -25.00
CA SER A 79 -5.27 -23.57 -25.54
C SER A 79 -4.76 -24.64 -24.58
N LEU A 80 -5.51 -25.75 -24.51
CA LEU A 80 -5.17 -26.88 -23.64
C LEU A 80 -4.11 -27.75 -24.32
N GLY A 81 -3.00 -28.04 -23.62
CA GLY A 81 -1.96 -28.86 -24.17
C GLY A 81 -0.68 -28.93 -23.36
N ARG A 82 0.38 -29.47 -23.94
CA ARG A 82 1.69 -29.66 -23.30
C ARG A 82 2.35 -28.33 -22.86
N ASN A 83 2.05 -27.24 -23.52
CA ASN A 83 2.52 -25.89 -23.19
C ASN A 83 2.07 -25.40 -21.80
N MET A 84 1.03 -25.97 -21.25
CA MET A 84 0.55 -25.68 -19.89
C MET A 84 1.37 -26.36 -18.79
N PHE A 85 2.17 -27.36 -19.16
CA PHE A 85 3.01 -28.08 -18.22
C PHE A 85 4.43 -27.52 -18.21
N GLY A 86 5.05 -27.54 -17.04
CA GLY A 86 6.41 -27.09 -16.86
C GLY A 86 7.24 -28.06 -16.03
N LYS A 87 8.55 -28.03 -16.22
CA LYS A 87 9.51 -28.74 -15.37
C LYS A 87 10.07 -27.74 -14.36
N ARG A 88 10.14 -28.15 -13.10
CA ARG A 88 10.81 -27.36 -12.07
C ARG A 88 12.32 -27.52 -12.25
N GLU A 89 12.99 -26.48 -12.68
CA GLU A 89 14.43 -26.41 -12.81
C GLU A 89 15.03 -25.66 -11.60
N LYS A 90 16.31 -25.91 -11.30
CA LYS A 90 17.00 -25.25 -10.16
C LYS A 90 17.07 -23.74 -10.36
N GLU A 91 17.22 -23.30 -11.60
CA GLU A 91 17.25 -21.89 -12.01
C GLU A 91 15.97 -21.14 -11.63
N ASN A 92 14.84 -21.82 -11.64
CA ASN A 92 13.53 -21.24 -11.24
C ASN A 92 13.47 -20.85 -9.75
N VAL A 93 14.33 -21.44 -8.92
CA VAL A 93 14.40 -21.13 -7.49
C VAL A 93 15.33 -19.94 -7.21
N THR A 94 16.29 -19.70 -8.09
CA THR A 94 17.33 -18.67 -7.96
C THR A 94 17.09 -17.46 -8.86
N SER A 95 16.00 -17.43 -9.62
CA SER A 95 15.69 -16.35 -10.57
C SER A 95 15.41 -15.00 -9.93
N ALA A 96 14.94 -14.99 -8.68
CA ALA A 96 14.74 -13.75 -7.92
C ALA A 96 16.10 -13.23 -7.41
N THR A 97 16.56 -12.12 -7.96
CA THR A 97 17.77 -11.46 -7.46
C THR A 97 17.52 -10.81 -6.10
N THR A 98 18.56 -10.69 -5.28
CA THR A 98 18.47 -9.97 -3.99
C THR A 98 17.99 -8.53 -4.17
N GLU A 99 18.34 -7.88 -5.27
CA GLU A 99 17.92 -6.52 -5.59
C GLU A 99 16.42 -6.44 -5.86
N LEU A 100 15.88 -7.41 -6.61
CA LEU A 100 14.45 -7.49 -6.91
C LEU A 100 13.64 -7.74 -5.64
N LEU A 101 14.09 -8.63 -4.75
CA LEU A 101 13.46 -8.89 -3.46
C LEU A 101 13.43 -7.61 -2.61
N LYS A 102 14.58 -6.93 -2.46
CA LYS A 102 14.66 -5.65 -1.71
C LYS A 102 13.79 -4.54 -2.31
N LYS A 103 13.64 -4.50 -3.64
CA LYS A 103 12.73 -3.55 -4.32
C LYS A 103 11.30 -3.71 -3.81
N TYR A 104 10.81 -4.95 -3.74
CA TYR A 104 9.44 -5.22 -3.29
C TYR A 104 9.28 -5.16 -1.78
N GLU A 105 10.30 -5.55 -1.00
CA GLU A 105 10.33 -5.41 0.46
C GLU A 105 10.09 -3.95 0.89
N LYS A 106 10.77 -2.99 0.27
CA LYS A 106 10.60 -1.56 0.55
C LYS A 106 9.17 -1.03 0.35
N ILE A 107 8.35 -1.71 -0.46
CA ILE A 107 6.99 -1.27 -0.76
C ILE A 107 6.06 -1.48 0.44
N TYR A 108 6.28 -2.56 1.21
CA TYR A 108 5.45 -2.88 2.38
C TYR A 108 6.18 -2.69 3.72
N GLU A 109 7.47 -2.34 3.71
CA GLU A 109 8.26 -2.09 4.92
C GLU A 109 7.68 -0.95 5.78
N LYS A 110 7.09 0.04 5.13
CA LYS A 110 6.43 1.17 5.80
C LYS A 110 5.04 1.37 5.23
N GLU A 111 4.09 1.63 6.12
CA GLU A 111 2.76 2.09 5.68
C GLU A 111 2.90 3.36 4.85
N MET A 112 2.33 3.32 3.64
CA MET A 112 2.25 4.50 2.78
C MET A 112 1.05 5.33 3.23
N PRO A 113 1.24 6.61 3.57
CA PRO A 113 0.13 7.49 3.90
C PRO A 113 -0.73 7.72 2.65
N VAL A 114 -1.99 7.33 2.72
CA VAL A 114 -2.95 7.40 1.59
C VAL A 114 -4.15 8.28 1.89
N HIS A 115 -4.36 8.65 3.16
CA HIS A 115 -5.50 9.45 3.58
C HIS A 115 -5.06 10.82 4.07
N LYS A 116 -5.57 11.88 3.39
CA LYS A 116 -5.43 13.26 3.85
C LYS A 116 -6.22 13.43 5.14
N VAL A 117 -5.62 14.06 6.15
CA VAL A 117 -6.31 14.50 7.38
C VAL A 117 -6.11 15.99 7.58
N ASP A 118 -7.21 16.72 7.72
CA ASP A 118 -7.23 18.13 8.03
C ASP A 118 -7.44 18.30 9.54
N PHE A 119 -6.78 19.29 10.14
CA PHE A 119 -6.81 19.54 11.57
C PHE A 119 -7.32 20.94 11.89
N VAL A 120 -8.07 21.04 13.01
CA VAL A 120 -8.41 22.31 13.66
C VAL A 120 -7.96 22.20 15.10
N PHE A 121 -7.05 23.07 15.51
CA PHE A 121 -6.54 23.15 16.87
C PHE A 121 -6.94 24.48 17.50
N THR A 122 -7.49 24.44 18.70
CA THR A 122 -7.82 25.64 19.48
C THR A 122 -7.20 25.59 20.86
N ALA A 123 -6.67 26.71 21.31
CA ALA A 123 -6.08 26.84 22.64
C ALA A 123 -6.29 28.29 23.19
N TYR A 124 -7.04 28.43 24.27
CA TYR A 124 -7.33 29.72 24.90
C TYR A 124 -6.88 29.72 26.37
N GLU A 125 -6.51 30.89 26.87
CA GLU A 125 -6.12 31.05 28.27
C GLU A 125 -7.24 30.58 29.21
N ASN A 126 -6.87 29.76 30.20
CA ASN A 126 -7.78 29.12 31.18
C ASN A 126 -8.79 28.13 30.57
N GLU A 127 -8.60 27.69 29.34
CA GLU A 127 -9.41 26.66 28.72
C GLU A 127 -8.55 25.45 28.36
N ALA A 128 -9.18 24.27 28.32
CA ALA A 128 -8.50 23.04 27.84
C ALA A 128 -8.39 23.08 26.32
N PRO A 129 -7.18 22.90 25.75
CA PRO A 129 -7.01 22.91 24.31
C PRO A 129 -7.76 21.76 23.65
N THR A 130 -8.23 22.01 22.43
CA THR A 130 -8.99 21.03 21.66
C THR A 130 -8.33 20.75 20.30
N LEU A 131 -8.51 19.53 19.81
CA LEU A 131 -8.09 19.13 18.48
C LEU A 131 -9.23 18.40 17.78
N ALA A 132 -9.64 18.89 16.64
CA ALA A 132 -10.50 18.19 15.71
C ALA A 132 -9.69 17.73 14.50
N ALA A 133 -9.95 16.51 14.04
CA ALA A 133 -9.34 15.92 12.85
C ALA A 133 -10.43 15.43 11.90
N LYS A 134 -10.26 15.65 10.59
CA LYS A 134 -11.21 15.25 9.57
C LYS A 134 -10.53 14.56 8.40
N THR A 135 -11.04 13.40 8.01
CA THR A 135 -10.64 12.70 6.80
C THR A 135 -11.87 12.11 6.09
N GLY A 136 -12.14 12.57 4.87
CA GLY A 136 -13.35 12.17 4.13
C GLY A 136 -14.62 12.48 4.93
N ARG A 137 -15.37 11.44 5.34
CA ARG A 137 -16.60 11.55 6.14
C ARG A 137 -16.37 11.28 7.63
N ILE A 138 -15.15 10.96 8.03
CA ILE A 138 -14.81 10.62 9.41
C ILE A 138 -14.29 11.86 10.11
N ASN A 139 -14.82 12.13 11.29
CA ASN A 139 -14.36 13.20 12.18
C ASN A 139 -13.96 12.59 13.52
N ALA A 140 -12.89 13.10 14.10
CA ALA A 140 -12.45 12.79 15.45
C ALA A 140 -12.27 14.10 16.23
N PHE A 141 -12.48 14.04 17.54
CA PHE A 141 -12.31 15.19 18.44
C PHE A 141 -11.60 14.71 19.71
N ALA A 142 -10.67 15.51 20.17
CA ALA A 142 -10.00 15.32 21.46
C ALA A 142 -9.89 16.64 22.19
N GLN A 143 -9.98 16.59 23.52
CA GLN A 143 -9.72 17.70 24.42
C GLN A 143 -8.69 17.25 25.46
N ALA A 144 -7.77 18.12 25.82
CA ALA A 144 -6.78 17.80 26.84
C ALA A 144 -7.40 17.86 28.25
N ASP A 145 -6.77 17.15 29.19
CA ASP A 145 -7.16 17.13 30.59
C ASP A 145 -6.55 18.34 31.41
N ILE A 146 -5.78 19.19 30.73
CA ILE A 146 -5.10 20.35 31.31
C ILE A 146 -5.62 21.62 30.63
N VAL A 147 -5.57 22.74 31.36
CA VAL A 147 -5.91 24.07 30.85
C VAL A 147 -4.65 24.81 30.42
N CYS A 148 -4.78 25.66 29.40
CA CYS A 148 -3.71 26.54 28.98
C CYS A 148 -3.50 27.67 29.99
N GLU A 149 -2.27 27.89 30.41
CA GLU A 149 -1.87 28.96 31.31
C GLU A 149 -0.97 29.96 30.60
N LYS A 150 -0.70 31.12 31.21
CA LYS A 150 0.31 32.06 30.71
C LYS A 150 1.68 31.41 30.69
N ALA A 151 2.35 31.48 29.54
CA ALA A 151 3.67 30.96 29.37
C ALA A 151 4.68 31.69 30.26
N ILE A 152 5.45 30.97 31.04
CA ILE A 152 6.53 31.49 31.86
C ILE A 152 7.77 31.76 31.01
N ASN A 153 8.12 30.88 30.10
CA ASN A 153 9.37 30.96 29.33
C ASN A 153 9.13 31.03 27.83
N ARG A 154 8.37 30.07 27.27
CA ARG A 154 8.18 29.94 25.84
C ARG A 154 6.71 29.73 25.50
N PRO A 155 6.07 30.71 24.84
CA PRO A 155 4.68 30.58 24.45
C PRO A 155 4.49 29.54 23.34
N LEU A 156 3.31 28.96 23.32
CA LEU A 156 2.84 28.12 22.23
C LEU A 156 2.67 28.99 20.98
N THR A 157 3.18 28.51 19.85
CA THR A 157 3.07 29.20 18.56
C THR A 157 2.37 28.30 17.54
N GLU A 158 1.69 28.92 16.58
CA GLU A 158 1.08 28.20 15.45
C GLU A 158 2.09 27.31 14.71
N GLU A 159 3.32 27.79 14.49
CA GLU A 159 4.39 27.06 13.83
C GLU A 159 4.73 25.77 14.60
N THR A 160 4.82 25.87 15.94
CA THR A 160 5.10 24.70 16.78
C THR A 160 3.97 23.68 16.68
N VAL A 161 2.70 24.12 16.73
CA VAL A 161 1.54 23.24 16.60
C VAL A 161 1.49 22.59 15.22
N LYS A 162 1.65 23.37 14.15
CA LYS A 162 1.68 22.87 12.77
C LYS A 162 2.76 21.80 12.60
N THR A 163 3.99 22.08 13.06
CA THR A 163 5.12 21.13 13.01
C THR A 163 4.82 19.82 13.76
N GLN A 164 4.06 19.85 14.86
CA GLN A 164 3.69 18.62 15.58
C GLN A 164 2.56 17.85 14.85
N LEU A 165 1.55 18.54 14.32
CA LEU A 165 0.43 17.92 13.62
C LEU A 165 0.82 17.36 12.24
N GLU A 166 1.89 17.86 11.64
CA GLU A 166 2.48 17.28 10.41
C GLU A 166 3.11 15.90 10.64
N LYS A 167 3.39 15.53 11.89
CA LYS A 167 4.03 14.24 12.23
C LYS A 167 3.04 13.07 12.21
N CYS A 168 2.52 12.73 11.05
CA CYS A 168 1.65 11.57 10.85
C CYS A 168 2.42 10.26 10.60
N GLY A 169 3.73 10.24 10.78
CA GLY A 169 4.59 9.07 10.47
C GLY A 169 4.18 7.78 11.18
N GLY A 170 4.29 6.65 10.48
CA GLY A 170 3.86 5.34 10.98
C GLY A 170 2.34 5.12 10.93
N THR A 171 1.61 5.97 10.22
CA THR A 171 0.17 5.83 10.02
C THR A 171 -0.20 5.91 8.54
N VAL A 172 -1.43 5.53 8.20
CA VAL A 172 -1.99 5.65 6.86
C VAL A 172 -2.37 7.08 6.48
N PHE A 173 -2.13 8.06 7.37
CA PHE A 173 -2.52 9.45 7.17
C PHE A 173 -1.33 10.33 6.77
N TYR A 174 -1.62 11.38 6.01
CA TYR A 174 -0.73 12.52 5.81
C TYR A 174 -1.47 13.81 6.13
N SER A 175 -0.74 14.81 6.65
CA SER A 175 -1.30 16.10 7.04
C SER A 175 -1.80 16.87 5.81
N GLY A 176 -3.03 17.37 5.91
CA GLY A 176 -3.64 18.29 4.97
C GLY A 176 -3.60 19.73 5.48
N GLU A 177 -4.75 20.39 5.50
CA GLU A 177 -4.88 21.74 6.04
C GLU A 177 -4.86 21.72 7.57
N ILE A 178 -4.12 22.66 8.17
CA ILE A 178 -4.05 22.84 9.62
C ILE A 178 -4.49 24.25 9.95
N HIS A 179 -5.65 24.37 10.59
CA HIS A 179 -6.15 25.60 11.14
C HIS A 179 -5.83 25.67 12.62
N THR A 180 -5.30 26.81 13.07
CA THR A 180 -4.96 27.05 14.46
C THR A 180 -5.61 28.33 14.94
N ASP A 181 -6.19 28.30 16.15
CA ASP A 181 -6.71 29.46 16.84
C ASP A 181 -6.16 29.44 18.28
N ILE A 182 -5.21 30.30 18.57
CA ILE A 182 -4.37 30.25 19.76
C ILE A 182 -4.29 31.63 20.37
N SER A 183 -4.64 31.77 21.66
CA SER A 183 -4.41 33.01 22.42
C SER A 183 -2.92 33.30 22.54
N ASP A 184 -2.57 34.57 22.48
CA ASP A 184 -1.20 35.03 22.64
C ASP A 184 -0.64 34.74 24.04
N GLY A 185 0.60 34.30 24.12
CA GLY A 185 1.36 34.17 25.35
C GLY A 185 0.93 33.03 26.27
N ILE A 186 0.25 31.99 25.76
CA ILE A 186 -0.11 30.76 26.51
C ILE A 186 0.89 29.61 26.29
N SER A 187 0.87 28.62 27.16
CA SER A 187 1.64 27.38 27.02
C SER A 187 0.82 26.17 27.44
#